data_d45710a587f5bd12c35fc554c3a1bc03
#
_entry.id   d45710a587f5bd12c35fc554c3a1bc03
#
_cell.length_a   1.000
_cell.length_b   1.000
_cell.length_c   1.000
_cell.angle_alpha   90.00
_cell.angle_beta   90.00
_cell.angle_gamma   90.00
#
_symmetry.space_group_name_H-M   'P 1'
#
loop_
_entity.id
_entity.type
_entity.pdbx_description
1 polymer ?
#
loop_
_entity_poly.entity_id
_entity_poly.type
_entity_poly.pdbx_seq_one_letter_code
_entity_poly.pdbx_strand_id
1 'polypeptide(L)'
;MEDTVTQAAQLITKGDFIGAMEIFEAFSNANPDDPAGFLGWADAALFEIQANGNLDDKGNDRINEGQIAAYFRKASSMDPKNPDYLASYANALLEFDRMPMAVREFRKLKSLGDELDDVDVSFHLYEAAKALIELVDMKTNYDRSNPNARQFIPIALEFAMLGLGFSSVDEAMEYLIPEE
;
A
#
# COMPACT_ATOMS: atom_id res chain seq x y z
N MET A 1 1.66 1.81 26.27
CA MET A 1 1.28 1.53 24.87
C MET A 1 1.53 2.75 23.99
N GLU A 2 0.94 3.90 24.30
CA GLU A 2 1.13 5.18 23.60
C GLU A 2 2.61 5.62 23.53
N ASP A 3 3.40 5.32 24.54
CA ASP A 3 4.83 5.67 24.60
C ASP A 3 5.69 4.87 23.60
N THR A 4 5.45 3.58 23.44
CA THR A 4 6.26 2.71 22.56
C THR A 4 6.01 3.03 21.07
N VAL A 5 4.75 3.18 20.66
CA VAL A 5 4.38 3.57 19.30
C VAL A 5 4.90 4.98 18.99
N THR A 6 4.81 5.90 19.94
CA THR A 6 5.34 7.26 19.81
C THR A 6 6.86 7.28 19.64
N GLN A 7 7.59 6.45 20.40
CA GLN A 7 9.04 6.30 20.26
C GLN A 7 9.43 5.78 18.86
N ALA A 8 8.75 4.74 18.38
CA ALA A 8 9.00 4.20 17.04
C ALA A 8 8.71 5.24 15.94
N ALA A 9 7.60 5.99 16.06
CA ALA A 9 7.27 7.07 15.13
C ALA A 9 8.34 8.18 15.11
N GLN A 10 8.93 8.52 16.26
CA GLN A 10 10.04 9.46 16.32
C GLN A 10 11.31 8.95 15.61
N LEU A 11 11.59 7.64 15.67
CA LEU A 11 12.71 7.03 14.95
C LEU A 11 12.45 7.07 13.44
N ILE A 12 11.25 6.74 12.98
CA ILE A 12 10.87 6.87 11.57
C ILE A 12 11.08 8.30 11.08
N THR A 13 10.62 9.30 11.84
CA THR A 13 10.80 10.71 11.48
C THR A 13 12.28 11.12 11.36
N LYS A 14 13.17 10.46 12.09
CA LYS A 14 14.62 10.68 12.04
C LYS A 14 15.33 9.84 10.97
N GLY A 15 14.61 8.97 10.26
CA GLY A 15 15.17 8.03 9.29
C GLY A 15 15.84 6.80 9.91
N ASP A 16 15.66 6.57 11.21
CA ASP A 16 16.13 5.34 11.88
C ASP A 16 15.05 4.24 11.80
N PHE A 17 14.88 3.71 10.59
CA PHE A 17 13.85 2.72 10.30
C PHE A 17 14.16 1.37 10.96
N ILE A 18 15.44 1.00 11.04
CA ILE A 18 15.85 -0.25 11.71
C ILE A 18 15.56 -0.18 13.21
N GLY A 19 15.88 0.93 13.86
CA GLY A 19 15.53 1.12 15.27
C GLY A 19 14.01 1.10 15.51
N ALA A 20 13.22 1.64 14.59
CA ALA A 20 11.77 1.54 14.65
C ALA A 20 11.28 0.10 14.50
N MET A 21 11.84 -0.68 13.57
CA MET A 21 11.52 -2.11 13.40
C MET A 21 11.78 -2.89 14.68
N GLU A 22 12.91 -2.68 15.38
CA GLU A 22 13.24 -3.34 16.63
C GLU A 22 12.21 -3.05 17.74
N ILE A 23 11.76 -1.80 17.84
CA ILE A 23 10.71 -1.41 18.78
C ILE A 23 9.37 -2.09 18.46
N PHE A 24 8.95 -2.09 17.20
CA PHE A 24 7.69 -2.72 16.79
C PHE A 24 7.75 -4.24 16.91
N GLU A 25 8.90 -4.88 16.67
CA GLU A 25 9.08 -6.31 16.91
C GLU A 25 8.92 -6.66 18.39
N ALA A 26 9.56 -5.91 19.28
CA ALA A 26 9.41 -6.09 20.72
C ALA A 26 7.95 -5.87 21.16
N PHE A 27 7.28 -4.86 20.59
CA PHE A 27 5.88 -4.57 20.87
C PHE A 27 4.95 -5.71 20.41
N SER A 28 5.11 -6.22 19.18
CA SER A 28 4.28 -7.31 18.65
C SER A 28 4.50 -8.63 19.40
N ASN A 29 5.71 -8.88 19.92
CA ASN A 29 6.00 -10.03 20.77
C ASN A 29 5.32 -9.92 22.14
N ALA A 30 5.23 -8.72 22.71
CA ALA A 30 4.56 -8.46 23.98
C ALA A 30 3.03 -8.40 23.84
N ASN A 31 2.53 -8.00 22.67
CA ASN A 31 1.11 -7.76 22.37
C ASN A 31 0.71 -8.47 21.05
N PRO A 32 0.69 -9.80 21.00
CA PRO A 32 0.51 -10.55 19.75
C PRO A 32 -0.87 -10.39 19.11
N ASP A 33 -1.84 -9.87 19.86
CA ASP A 33 -3.21 -9.61 19.41
C ASP A 33 -3.43 -8.13 19.03
N ASP A 34 -2.40 -7.30 19.06
CA ASP A 34 -2.46 -5.89 18.66
C ASP A 34 -1.89 -5.72 17.23
N PRO A 35 -2.67 -5.29 16.23
CA PRO A 35 -2.22 -5.14 14.86
C PRO A 35 -1.14 -4.06 14.68
N ALA A 36 -1.08 -3.07 15.58
CA ALA A 36 -0.17 -1.93 15.45
C ALA A 36 1.31 -2.33 15.41
N GLY A 37 1.71 -3.40 16.14
CA GLY A 37 3.09 -3.88 16.12
C GLY A 37 3.49 -4.46 14.76
N PHE A 38 2.60 -5.21 14.14
CA PHE A 38 2.85 -5.81 12.81
C PHE A 38 2.81 -4.75 11.71
N LEU A 39 1.84 -3.85 11.75
CA LEU A 39 1.75 -2.74 10.80
C LEU A 39 2.99 -1.85 10.89
N GLY A 40 3.32 -1.37 12.09
CA GLY A 40 4.45 -0.46 12.28
C GLY A 40 5.79 -1.08 11.89
N TRP A 41 6.00 -2.38 12.16
CA TRP A 41 7.18 -3.08 11.67
C TRP A 41 7.25 -3.10 10.15
N ALA A 42 6.13 -3.42 9.49
CA ALA A 42 6.07 -3.52 8.04
C ALA A 42 6.25 -2.16 7.35
N ASP A 43 5.65 -1.10 7.89
CA ASP A 43 5.85 0.29 7.42
C ASP A 43 7.31 0.71 7.55
N ALA A 44 7.94 0.50 8.72
CA ALA A 44 9.34 0.85 8.94
C ALA A 44 10.27 0.07 7.98
N ALA A 45 10.01 -1.22 7.76
CA ALA A 45 10.77 -2.05 6.83
C ALA A 45 10.62 -1.57 5.38
N LEU A 46 9.43 -1.16 4.97
CA LEU A 46 9.17 -0.62 3.64
C LEU A 46 9.89 0.72 3.45
N PHE A 47 9.84 1.61 4.43
CA PHE A 47 10.60 2.87 4.41
C PHE A 47 12.11 2.66 4.35
N GLU A 48 12.65 1.64 5.05
CA GLU A 48 14.07 1.30 4.97
C GLU A 48 14.45 0.88 3.55
N ILE A 49 13.64 0.04 2.90
CA ILE A 49 13.89 -0.38 1.50
C ILE A 49 13.81 0.81 0.55
N GLN A 50 12.82 1.68 0.70
CA GLN A 50 12.64 2.84 -0.17
C GLN A 50 13.77 3.87 -0.02
N ALA A 51 14.25 4.09 1.21
CA ALA A 51 15.28 5.08 1.50
C ALA A 51 16.70 4.59 1.17
N ASN A 52 17.00 3.33 1.46
CA ASN A 52 18.36 2.79 1.48
C ASN A 52 18.58 1.64 0.48
N GLY A 53 17.52 1.23 -0.23
CA GLY A 53 17.54 0.03 -1.08
C GLY A 53 17.51 -1.27 -0.28
N ASN A 54 17.19 -2.37 -0.93
CA ASN A 54 17.06 -3.68 -0.28
C ASN A 54 18.28 -4.60 -0.46
N LEU A 55 19.29 -4.23 -1.24
CA LEU A 55 20.43 -5.09 -1.51
C LEU A 55 21.61 -4.77 -0.59
N ASP A 56 22.25 -5.84 -0.07
CA ASP A 56 23.55 -5.75 0.59
C ASP A 56 24.70 -5.66 -0.44
N ASP A 57 25.94 -5.49 0.04
CA ASP A 57 27.15 -5.40 -0.81
C ASP A 57 27.40 -6.69 -1.64
N LYS A 58 26.71 -7.77 -1.36
CA LYS A 58 26.78 -9.05 -2.07
C LYS A 58 25.60 -9.28 -3.02
N GLY A 59 24.64 -8.35 -3.06
CA GLY A 59 23.44 -8.44 -3.87
C GLY A 59 22.34 -9.32 -3.28
N ASN A 60 22.36 -9.59 -1.97
CA ASN A 60 21.26 -10.30 -1.31
C ASN A 60 20.29 -9.30 -0.67
N ASP A 61 19.03 -9.71 -0.56
CA ASP A 61 18.01 -8.90 0.13
C ASP A 61 18.38 -8.72 1.61
N ARG A 62 18.41 -7.46 2.06
CA ARG A 62 18.61 -7.07 3.46
C ARG A 62 17.36 -7.34 4.30
N ILE A 63 16.19 -7.11 3.72
CA ILE A 63 14.88 -7.30 4.32
C ILE A 63 14.04 -8.19 3.40
N ASN A 64 13.35 -9.16 3.97
CA ASN A 64 12.52 -10.07 3.21
C ASN A 64 11.16 -9.43 2.88
N GLU A 65 10.94 -9.08 1.60
CA GLU A 65 9.66 -8.51 1.12
C GLU A 65 8.45 -9.40 1.42
N GLY A 66 8.65 -10.73 1.41
CA GLY A 66 7.61 -11.69 1.78
C GLY A 66 7.19 -11.56 3.25
N GLN A 67 8.12 -11.21 4.14
CA GLN A 67 7.85 -10.96 5.56
C GLN A 67 7.08 -9.64 5.72
N ILE A 68 7.48 -8.58 5.01
CA ILE A 68 6.76 -7.30 5.01
C ILE A 68 5.30 -7.52 4.59
N ALA A 69 5.09 -8.17 3.45
CA ALA A 69 3.74 -8.48 2.97
C ALA A 69 2.94 -9.37 3.94
N ALA A 70 3.60 -10.31 4.62
CA ALA A 70 2.96 -11.16 5.62
C ALA A 70 2.50 -10.37 6.86
N TYR A 71 3.28 -9.37 7.30
CA TYR A 71 2.95 -8.54 8.45
C TYR A 71 1.83 -7.57 8.14
N PHE A 72 1.83 -6.89 6.98
CA PHE A 72 0.68 -6.11 6.52
C PHE A 72 -0.59 -6.96 6.43
N ARG A 73 -0.49 -8.15 5.83
CA ARG A 73 -1.62 -9.08 5.76
C ARG A 73 -2.11 -9.49 7.15
N LYS A 74 -1.21 -9.71 8.10
CA LYS A 74 -1.57 -10.06 9.47
C LYS A 74 -2.32 -8.92 10.13
N ALA A 75 -1.81 -7.69 10.07
CA ALA A 75 -2.48 -6.51 10.62
C ALA A 75 -3.89 -6.35 10.03
N SER A 76 -4.04 -6.39 8.69
CA SER A 76 -5.34 -6.27 8.03
C SER A 76 -6.31 -7.41 8.36
N SER A 77 -5.80 -8.62 8.66
CA SER A 77 -6.66 -9.75 9.06
C SER A 77 -7.13 -9.67 10.52
N MET A 78 -6.41 -8.95 11.37
CA MET A 78 -6.78 -8.73 12.78
C MET A 78 -7.86 -7.66 12.91
N ASP A 79 -7.88 -6.67 12.01
CA ASP A 79 -8.93 -5.67 11.91
C ASP A 79 -9.38 -5.50 10.44
N PRO A 80 -10.23 -6.42 9.94
CA PRO A 80 -10.60 -6.46 8.52
C PRO A 80 -11.56 -5.34 8.09
N LYS A 81 -12.04 -4.54 9.03
CA LYS A 81 -12.88 -3.37 8.76
C LYS A 81 -12.12 -2.05 8.82
N ASN A 82 -10.84 -2.09 9.10
CA ASN A 82 -9.99 -0.92 9.10
C ASN A 82 -9.50 -0.63 7.68
N PRO A 83 -9.92 0.49 7.05
CA PRO A 83 -9.55 0.81 5.68
C PRO A 83 -8.04 1.07 5.53
N ASP A 84 -7.38 1.68 6.53
CA ASP A 84 -5.95 1.97 6.48
C ASP A 84 -5.12 0.69 6.41
N TYR A 85 -5.49 -0.35 7.18
CA TYR A 85 -4.75 -1.62 7.17
C TYR A 85 -4.91 -2.38 5.85
N LEU A 86 -6.12 -2.33 5.25
CA LEU A 86 -6.36 -2.90 3.92
C LEU A 86 -5.58 -2.14 2.85
N ALA A 87 -5.61 -0.80 2.89
CA ALA A 87 -4.90 0.05 1.96
C ALA A 87 -3.39 -0.15 2.07
N SER A 88 -2.81 -0.14 3.27
CA SER A 88 -1.38 -0.39 3.50
C SER A 88 -0.93 -1.73 2.92
N TYR A 89 -1.71 -2.80 3.14
CA TYR A 89 -1.39 -4.11 2.56
C TYR A 89 -1.46 -4.09 1.03
N ALA A 90 -2.49 -3.48 0.44
CA ALA A 90 -2.64 -3.41 -1.00
C ALA A 90 -1.53 -2.57 -1.66
N ASN A 91 -1.15 -1.45 -1.06
CA ASN A 91 -0.06 -0.60 -1.52
C ASN A 91 1.29 -1.33 -1.46
N ALA A 92 1.59 -2.03 -0.37
CA ALA A 92 2.80 -2.85 -0.28
C ALA A 92 2.87 -3.93 -1.38
N LEU A 93 1.74 -4.49 -1.77
CA LEU A 93 1.69 -5.43 -2.89
C LEU A 93 1.99 -4.76 -4.24
N LEU A 94 1.63 -3.49 -4.44
CA LEU A 94 2.04 -2.72 -5.63
C LEU A 94 3.54 -2.46 -5.63
N GLU A 95 4.11 -2.03 -4.51
CA GLU A 95 5.55 -1.81 -4.35
C GLU A 95 6.38 -3.07 -4.69
N PHE A 96 5.87 -4.25 -4.33
CA PHE A 96 6.50 -5.54 -4.65
C PHE A 96 6.06 -6.12 -6.00
N ASP A 97 5.51 -5.29 -6.88
CA ASP A 97 5.11 -5.70 -8.23
C ASP A 97 4.07 -6.83 -8.29
N ARG A 98 3.22 -6.93 -7.28
CA ARG A 98 2.17 -7.95 -7.15
C ARG A 98 0.80 -7.40 -7.55
N MET A 99 0.71 -6.71 -8.69
CA MET A 99 -0.50 -6.00 -9.15
C MET A 99 -1.80 -6.82 -9.06
N PRO A 100 -1.88 -8.10 -9.51
CA PRO A 100 -3.14 -8.84 -9.39
C PRO A 100 -3.61 -9.04 -7.95
N MET A 101 -2.66 -9.17 -7.02
CA MET A 101 -2.98 -9.31 -5.59
C MET A 101 -3.41 -7.97 -5.01
N ALA A 102 -2.71 -6.89 -5.33
CA ALA A 102 -3.07 -5.54 -4.90
C ALA A 102 -4.49 -5.16 -5.34
N VAL A 103 -4.83 -5.38 -6.61
CA VAL A 103 -6.19 -5.15 -7.14
C VAL A 103 -7.24 -5.93 -6.36
N ARG A 104 -6.96 -7.16 -5.97
CA ARG A 104 -7.89 -7.94 -5.15
C ARG A 104 -8.13 -7.31 -3.78
N GLU A 105 -7.08 -6.80 -3.14
CA GLU A 105 -7.22 -6.16 -1.82
C GLU A 105 -7.90 -4.78 -1.94
N PHE A 106 -7.61 -3.99 -2.97
CA PHE A 106 -8.34 -2.74 -3.25
C PHE A 106 -9.83 -2.97 -3.54
N ARG A 107 -10.20 -4.08 -4.16
CA ARG A 107 -11.61 -4.44 -4.33
C ARG A 107 -12.31 -4.77 -3.01
N LYS A 108 -11.59 -5.34 -2.03
CA LYS A 108 -12.13 -5.49 -0.67
C LYS A 108 -12.33 -4.13 -0.01
N LEU A 109 -11.35 -3.24 -0.15
CA LEU A 109 -11.44 -1.87 0.36
C LEU A 109 -12.64 -1.14 -0.25
N LYS A 110 -12.86 -1.26 -1.56
CA LYS A 110 -14.06 -0.73 -2.25
C LYS A 110 -15.34 -1.26 -1.60
N SER A 111 -15.44 -2.59 -1.42
CA SER A 111 -16.63 -3.19 -0.80
C SER A 111 -16.84 -2.71 0.63
N LEU A 112 -15.77 -2.44 1.37
CA LEU A 112 -15.85 -1.86 2.70
C LEU A 112 -16.40 -0.43 2.66
N GLY A 113 -15.98 0.39 1.68
CA GLY A 113 -16.50 1.74 1.49
C GLY A 113 -17.98 1.78 1.15
N ASP A 114 -18.46 0.81 0.36
CA ASP A 114 -19.89 0.66 0.07
C ASP A 114 -20.73 0.39 1.34
N GLU A 115 -20.12 -0.25 2.36
CA GLU A 115 -20.76 -0.53 3.65
C GLU A 115 -20.70 0.64 4.63
N LEU A 116 -19.61 1.41 4.64
CA LEU A 116 -19.30 2.39 5.68
C LEU A 116 -19.58 3.85 5.29
N ASP A 117 -19.81 4.14 4.00
CA ASP A 117 -19.89 5.52 3.46
C ASP A 117 -18.69 6.38 3.93
N ASP A 118 -17.47 5.84 3.79
CA ASP A 118 -16.26 6.34 4.43
C ASP A 118 -15.43 7.18 3.44
N VAL A 119 -15.14 8.43 3.82
CA VAL A 119 -14.30 9.37 3.05
C VAL A 119 -12.86 8.84 2.93
N ASP A 120 -12.35 8.16 3.95
CA ASP A 120 -10.98 7.62 3.95
C ASP A 120 -10.83 6.51 2.91
N VAL A 121 -11.85 5.67 2.72
CA VAL A 121 -11.88 4.66 1.66
C VAL A 121 -11.78 5.31 0.27
N SER A 122 -12.53 6.38 0.05
CA SER A 122 -12.50 7.13 -1.21
C SER A 122 -11.11 7.70 -1.52
N PHE A 123 -10.45 8.25 -0.51
CA PHE A 123 -9.07 8.73 -0.64
C PHE A 123 -8.09 7.61 -0.99
N HIS A 124 -8.15 6.49 -0.28
CA HIS A 124 -7.29 5.33 -0.56
C HIS A 124 -7.52 4.75 -1.96
N LEU A 125 -8.76 4.71 -2.45
CA LEU A 125 -9.06 4.25 -3.81
C LEU A 125 -8.51 5.19 -4.88
N TYR A 126 -8.56 6.49 -4.64
CA TYR A 126 -7.95 7.47 -5.54
C TYR A 126 -6.43 7.31 -5.62
N GLU A 127 -5.74 7.22 -4.48
CA GLU A 127 -4.29 7.00 -4.45
C GLU A 127 -3.91 5.65 -5.09
N ALA A 128 -4.71 4.61 -4.87
CA ALA A 128 -4.54 3.31 -5.54
C ALA A 128 -4.65 3.42 -7.07
N ALA A 129 -5.59 4.21 -7.57
CA ALA A 129 -5.74 4.44 -9.01
C ALA A 129 -4.50 5.07 -9.61
N LYS A 130 -3.98 6.13 -8.99
CA LYS A 130 -2.74 6.80 -9.41
C LYS A 130 -1.56 5.84 -9.42
N ALA A 131 -1.30 5.17 -8.30
CA ALA A 131 -0.18 4.25 -8.16
C ALA A 131 -0.24 3.11 -9.19
N LEU A 132 -1.43 2.57 -9.45
CA LEU A 132 -1.62 1.51 -10.43
C LEU A 132 -1.36 1.99 -11.86
N ILE A 133 -1.81 3.19 -12.22
CA ILE A 133 -1.55 3.79 -13.54
C ILE A 133 -0.05 4.04 -13.71
N GLU A 134 0.60 4.68 -12.76
CA GLU A 134 2.03 4.97 -12.80
C GLU A 134 2.86 3.69 -12.96
N LEU A 135 2.54 2.65 -12.18
CA LEU A 135 3.24 1.37 -12.27
C LEU A 135 3.05 0.70 -13.64
N VAL A 136 1.82 0.73 -14.17
CA VAL A 136 1.53 0.17 -15.50
C VAL A 136 2.26 0.95 -16.59
N ASP A 137 2.25 2.28 -16.51
CA ASP A 137 2.92 3.14 -17.49
C ASP A 137 4.42 2.92 -17.51
N MET A 138 5.07 2.86 -16.36
CA MET A 138 6.49 2.51 -16.28
C MET A 138 6.79 1.15 -16.89
N LYS A 139 5.98 0.12 -16.60
CA LYS A 139 6.20 -1.25 -17.08
C LYS A 139 5.94 -1.43 -18.56
N THR A 140 5.04 -0.67 -19.12
CA THR A 140 4.66 -0.76 -20.53
C THR A 140 5.32 0.30 -21.40
N ASN A 141 6.16 1.14 -20.81
CA ASN A 141 6.76 2.30 -21.46
C ASN A 141 5.68 3.17 -22.14
N TYR A 142 4.58 3.43 -21.41
CA TYR A 142 3.40 4.18 -21.87
C TYR A 142 2.65 3.58 -23.07
N ASP A 143 2.95 2.33 -23.45
CA ASP A 143 2.24 1.65 -24.51
C ASP A 143 0.85 1.16 -24.04
N ARG A 144 -0.18 1.92 -24.37
CA ARG A 144 -1.59 1.60 -24.06
C ARG A 144 -2.13 0.38 -24.81
N SER A 145 -1.45 -0.06 -25.88
CA SER A 145 -1.79 -1.30 -26.58
C SER A 145 -1.29 -2.57 -25.88
N ASN A 146 -0.37 -2.42 -24.93
CA ASN A 146 0.16 -3.51 -24.13
C ASN A 146 -0.95 -4.25 -23.37
N PRO A 147 -0.94 -5.60 -23.31
CA PRO A 147 -1.94 -6.37 -22.58
C PRO A 147 -2.10 -5.97 -21.09
N ASN A 148 -1.00 -5.63 -20.41
CA ASN A 148 -1.05 -5.17 -19.02
C ASN A 148 -1.76 -3.81 -18.90
N ALA A 149 -1.49 -2.86 -19.80
CA ALA A 149 -2.18 -1.58 -19.83
C ALA A 149 -3.68 -1.77 -20.06
N ARG A 150 -4.05 -2.59 -21.04
CA ARG A 150 -5.46 -2.92 -21.33
C ARG A 150 -6.17 -3.63 -20.18
N GLN A 151 -5.44 -4.38 -19.36
CA GLN A 151 -6.01 -5.09 -18.21
C GLN A 151 -6.18 -4.18 -16.98
N PHE A 152 -5.16 -3.41 -16.62
CA PHE A 152 -5.11 -2.73 -15.32
C PHE A 152 -5.58 -1.28 -15.35
N ILE A 153 -5.44 -0.56 -16.45
CA ILE A 153 -5.90 0.83 -16.53
C ILE A 153 -7.42 0.95 -16.35
N PRO A 154 -8.28 0.12 -16.97
CA PRO A 154 -9.72 0.19 -16.69
C PRO A 154 -10.07 -0.07 -15.22
N ILE A 155 -9.30 -0.92 -14.52
CA ILE A 155 -9.48 -1.18 -13.08
C ILE A 155 -9.08 0.04 -12.26
N ALA A 156 -7.96 0.68 -12.61
CA ALA A 156 -7.53 1.91 -11.96
C ALA A 156 -8.57 3.03 -12.11
N LEU A 157 -9.13 3.18 -13.31
CA LEU A 157 -10.20 4.16 -13.56
C LEU A 157 -11.48 3.84 -12.78
N GLU A 158 -11.83 2.55 -12.60
CA GLU A 158 -12.93 2.14 -11.73
C GLU A 158 -12.70 2.63 -10.28
N PHE A 159 -11.50 2.50 -9.75
CA PHE A 159 -11.16 3.00 -8.41
C PHE A 159 -11.20 4.52 -8.33
N ALA A 160 -10.70 5.22 -9.36
CA ALA A 160 -10.74 6.67 -9.42
C ALA A 160 -12.17 7.22 -9.46
N MET A 161 -13.05 6.59 -10.22
CA MET A 161 -14.46 6.99 -10.29
C MET A 161 -15.14 6.96 -8.93
N LEU A 162 -14.82 5.94 -8.11
CA LEU A 162 -15.34 5.82 -6.76
C LEU A 162 -14.68 6.79 -5.79
N GLY A 163 -13.36 6.94 -5.87
CA GLY A 163 -12.58 7.80 -4.98
C GLY A 163 -12.86 9.29 -5.15
N LEU A 164 -13.13 9.76 -6.37
CA LEU A 164 -13.36 11.17 -6.67
C LEU A 164 -14.79 11.46 -7.15
N GLY A 165 -15.64 10.44 -7.24
CA GLY A 165 -17.02 10.63 -7.68
C GLY A 165 -17.16 11.05 -9.14
N PHE A 166 -16.24 10.67 -10.02
CA PHE A 166 -16.36 10.92 -11.47
C PHE A 166 -17.61 10.25 -12.02
N SER A 167 -18.28 10.96 -12.92
CA SER A 167 -19.51 10.47 -13.53
C SER A 167 -19.28 9.53 -14.72
N SER A 168 -18.06 9.48 -15.25
CA SER A 168 -17.69 8.65 -16.41
C SER A 168 -16.22 8.28 -16.41
N VAL A 169 -15.89 7.21 -17.14
CA VAL A 169 -14.50 6.79 -17.41
C VAL A 169 -13.73 7.87 -18.15
N ASP A 170 -14.37 8.57 -19.08
CA ASP A 170 -13.73 9.63 -19.90
C ASP A 170 -13.29 10.79 -18.99
N GLU A 171 -14.13 11.21 -18.05
CA GLU A 171 -13.79 12.24 -17.06
C GLU A 171 -12.63 11.81 -16.16
N ALA A 172 -12.63 10.57 -15.68
CA ALA A 172 -11.55 10.01 -14.89
C ALA A 172 -10.24 9.91 -15.69
N MET A 173 -10.33 9.55 -16.98
CA MET A 173 -9.16 9.50 -17.88
C MET A 173 -8.55 10.88 -18.09
N GLU A 174 -9.36 11.89 -18.39
CA GLU A 174 -8.89 13.27 -18.62
C GLU A 174 -8.17 13.82 -17.38
N TYR A 175 -8.66 13.50 -16.20
CA TYR A 175 -8.09 13.96 -14.93
C TYR A 175 -6.79 13.25 -14.55
N LEU A 176 -6.72 11.90 -14.68
CA LEU A 176 -5.61 11.09 -14.22
C LEU A 176 -4.52 10.88 -15.27
N ILE A 177 -4.88 11.02 -16.53
CA ILE A 177 -4.00 10.79 -17.68
C ILE A 177 -4.18 11.96 -18.65
N PRO A 178 -3.75 13.18 -18.27
CA PRO A 178 -3.87 14.33 -19.15
C PRO A 178 -3.13 14.06 -20.46
N GLU A 179 -3.75 14.43 -21.59
CA GLU A 179 -3.08 14.42 -22.89
C GLU A 179 -1.92 15.43 -22.85
N GLU A 180 -0.73 15.02 -23.31
CA GLU A 180 0.44 15.88 -23.43
C GLU A 180 0.27 16.96 -24.52
#